data_753c7b428589ec341a9ab434aa12077a
#
_entry.id   753c7b428589ec341a9ab434aa12077a
#
_cell.length_a   1.000
_cell.length_b   1.000
_cell.length_c   1.000
_cell.angle_alpha   90.00
_cell.angle_beta   90.00
_cell.angle_gamma   90.00
#
_symmetry.space_group_name_H-M   'P 1'
#
loop_
_entity.id
_entity.type
_entity.pdbx_description
1 polymer ?
#
loop_
_entity_poly.entity_id
_entity_poly.type
_entity_poly.pdbx_seq_one_letter_code
_entity_poly.pdbx_strand_id
1 'polypeptide(L)'
;MNLLRITIGLACSYFVFAILLNSVGTVILQAINSFDITKTQASVLEGYKDLSIAVFSFAVASFIPRVGYKFAMLVALGAVTLICLVVPSIAQFYVFKLLFAVIGCSFAIMKISVYSVIGQVTNDANKHSALLNTIEGIFMVGVLSGYWVFSSFIGSGNNSGASWLNVYYLLAGLVGIAFISVLFSPIQSPQKETLPSSQWRAFLDMLALAYKPLVLIFIISAFLYVLIEQGVGTWLPTFNNQVLKLPVDVSIQLASIFAGALAIGRLVAGQLLRFIGWYSLLIGCLIAMAGLVLLVLPLTHNIDGSQVKSVFDVPFAAYMLPLIGFFMAPLYPLLNSVMLSALAAHQQAAMTGLIVVFSALGGTTGSILTGFIFDRFSGQHAFYLTLVPICLLLASVTLFKKMTLDVSVKQVKQ
;
A
#
# COMPACT_ATOMS: atom_id res chain seq x y z
N MET A 1 19.63 17.83 19.36
CA MET A 1 20.42 16.64 18.94
C MET A 1 19.64 15.33 19.07
N ASN A 2 18.84 15.17 20.11
CA ASN A 2 18.07 13.92 20.33
C ASN A 2 16.93 13.74 19.31
N LEU A 3 16.15 14.78 18.99
CA LEU A 3 15.04 14.70 18.02
C LEU A 3 15.55 14.33 16.62
N LEU A 4 16.65 14.90 16.16
CA LEU A 4 17.24 14.59 14.85
C LEU A 4 17.62 13.11 14.72
N ARG A 5 18.25 12.51 15.75
CA ARG A 5 18.60 11.10 15.75
C ARG A 5 17.37 10.18 15.69
N ILE A 6 16.32 10.55 16.43
CA ILE A 6 15.04 9.83 16.39
C ILE A 6 14.44 9.94 14.99
N THR A 7 14.35 11.15 14.44
CA THR A 7 13.79 11.38 13.10
C THR A 7 14.55 10.59 12.03
N ILE A 8 15.89 10.54 12.08
CA ILE A 8 16.69 9.76 11.13
C ILE A 8 16.37 8.27 11.26
N GLY A 9 16.31 7.72 12.48
CA GLY A 9 15.97 6.32 12.69
C GLY A 9 14.59 5.94 12.15
N LEU A 10 13.57 6.80 12.39
CA LEU A 10 12.22 6.61 11.87
C LEU A 10 12.19 6.72 10.34
N ALA A 11 12.86 7.74 9.78
CA ALA A 11 12.93 7.99 8.35
C ALA A 11 13.58 6.84 7.58
N CYS A 12 14.76 6.38 8.03
CA CYS A 12 15.45 5.23 7.43
C CYS A 12 14.58 3.97 7.46
N SER A 13 13.90 3.72 8.59
CA SER A 13 13.01 2.57 8.73
C SER A 13 11.84 2.64 7.75
N TYR A 14 11.15 3.77 7.66
CA TYR A 14 10.03 3.96 6.76
C TYR A 14 10.43 3.90 5.28
N PHE A 15 11.58 4.47 4.94
CA PHE A 15 12.12 4.40 3.58
C PHE A 15 12.32 2.96 3.12
N VAL A 16 12.97 2.12 3.93
CA VAL A 16 13.24 0.73 3.56
C VAL A 16 11.97 -0.13 3.55
N PHE A 17 11.08 0.07 4.53
CA PHE A 17 9.79 -0.62 4.51
C PHE A 17 8.94 -0.22 3.30
N ALA A 18 9.02 1.04 2.84
CA ALA A 18 8.33 1.47 1.63
C ALA A 18 8.80 0.70 0.39
N ILE A 19 10.11 0.50 0.24
CA ILE A 19 10.68 -0.32 -0.85
C ILE A 19 10.15 -1.75 -0.77
N LEU A 20 10.27 -2.38 0.40
CA LEU A 20 9.90 -3.79 0.60
C LEU A 20 8.40 -4.04 0.40
N LEU A 21 7.54 -3.20 0.97
CA LEU A 21 6.08 -3.35 0.88
C LEU A 21 5.55 -3.18 -0.54
N ASN A 22 6.15 -2.28 -1.31
CA ASN A 22 5.68 -1.97 -2.66
C ASN A 22 6.41 -2.79 -3.75
N SER A 23 7.32 -3.68 -3.35
CA SER A 23 8.02 -4.57 -4.28
C SER A 23 7.21 -5.77 -4.74
N VAL A 24 6.02 -6.03 -4.17
CA VAL A 24 5.24 -7.25 -4.44
C VAL A 24 4.99 -7.45 -5.93
N GLY A 25 4.55 -6.41 -6.65
CA GLY A 25 4.28 -6.51 -8.09
C GLY A 25 5.53 -6.83 -8.91
N THR A 26 6.67 -6.24 -8.55
CA THR A 26 7.97 -6.56 -9.17
C THR A 26 8.37 -7.99 -8.88
N VAL A 27 8.19 -8.44 -7.63
CA VAL A 27 8.51 -9.83 -7.22
C VAL A 27 7.58 -10.84 -7.89
N ILE A 28 6.30 -10.51 -8.05
CA ILE A 28 5.34 -11.35 -8.80
C ILE A 28 5.82 -11.54 -10.24
N LEU A 29 6.18 -10.46 -10.95
CA LEU A 29 6.70 -10.54 -12.30
C LEU A 29 7.96 -11.43 -12.37
N GLN A 30 8.92 -11.20 -11.48
CA GLN A 30 10.14 -11.98 -11.43
C GLN A 30 9.92 -13.43 -11.03
N ALA A 31 9.00 -13.69 -10.11
CA ALA A 31 8.68 -15.04 -9.68
C ALA A 31 8.04 -15.86 -10.81
N ILE A 32 7.16 -15.26 -11.60
CA ILE A 32 6.57 -15.90 -12.80
C ILE A 32 7.70 -16.25 -13.80
N ASN A 33 8.62 -15.31 -14.03
CA ASN A 33 9.67 -15.51 -15.02
C ASN A 33 10.80 -16.47 -14.57
N SER A 34 11.03 -16.61 -13.25
CA SER A 34 12.19 -17.36 -12.70
C SER A 34 11.84 -18.72 -12.13
N PHE A 35 10.58 -18.95 -11.68
CA PHE A 35 10.19 -20.16 -10.94
C PHE A 35 9.12 -21.00 -11.64
N ASP A 36 8.78 -20.70 -12.89
CA ASP A 36 7.76 -21.42 -13.69
C ASP A 36 6.44 -21.62 -12.94
N ILE A 37 5.99 -20.58 -12.24
CA ILE A 37 4.73 -20.56 -11.51
C ILE A 37 3.65 -19.80 -12.27
N THR A 38 2.39 -20.17 -12.04
CA THR A 38 1.26 -19.46 -12.65
C THR A 38 1.05 -18.07 -12.02
N LYS A 39 0.38 -17.18 -12.74
CA LYS A 39 0.00 -15.86 -12.23
C LYS A 39 -0.92 -15.99 -11.00
N THR A 40 -1.83 -16.95 -11.02
CA THR A 40 -2.69 -17.27 -9.89
C THR A 40 -1.88 -17.67 -8.65
N GLN A 41 -0.83 -18.48 -8.83
CA GLN A 41 0.05 -18.85 -7.71
C GLN A 41 0.86 -17.66 -7.19
N ALA A 42 1.35 -16.80 -8.08
CA ALA A 42 2.13 -15.63 -7.70
C ALA A 42 1.30 -14.57 -6.97
N SER A 43 0.00 -14.44 -7.32
CA SER A 43 -0.91 -13.43 -6.75
C SER A 43 -1.11 -13.54 -5.24
N VAL A 44 -0.89 -14.72 -4.64
CA VAL A 44 -1.05 -14.91 -3.20
C VAL A 44 -0.02 -14.13 -2.36
N LEU A 45 1.10 -13.68 -2.96
CA LEU A 45 2.12 -12.91 -2.24
C LEU A 45 1.56 -11.64 -1.61
N GLU A 46 0.63 -10.97 -2.31
CA GLU A 46 -0.08 -9.80 -1.76
C GLU A 46 -0.85 -10.16 -0.49
N GLY A 47 -1.54 -11.29 -0.50
CA GLY A 47 -2.26 -11.80 0.67
C GLY A 47 -1.36 -12.09 1.86
N TYR A 48 -0.20 -12.70 1.64
CA TYR A 48 0.77 -12.93 2.71
C TYR A 48 1.25 -11.62 3.36
N LYS A 49 1.41 -10.56 2.59
CA LYS A 49 1.75 -9.23 3.09
C LYS A 49 0.57 -8.60 3.85
N ASP A 50 -0.56 -8.42 3.18
CA ASP A 50 -1.67 -7.61 3.67
C ASP A 50 -2.39 -8.24 4.86
N LEU A 51 -2.67 -9.56 4.81
CA LEU A 51 -3.29 -10.27 5.92
C LEU A 51 -2.36 -10.32 7.13
N SER A 52 -1.05 -10.46 6.91
CA SER A 52 -0.08 -10.38 8.01
C SER A 52 -0.08 -8.99 8.67
N ILE A 53 -0.14 -7.90 7.89
CA ILE A 53 -0.30 -6.54 8.44
C ILE A 53 -1.56 -6.45 9.29
N ALA A 54 -2.71 -6.90 8.75
CA ALA A 54 -3.99 -6.80 9.42
C ALA A 54 -4.00 -7.58 10.75
N VAL A 55 -3.68 -8.86 10.70
CA VAL A 55 -3.69 -9.74 11.90
C VAL A 55 -2.70 -9.25 12.96
N PHE A 56 -1.48 -8.93 12.54
CA PHE A 56 -0.44 -8.49 13.47
C PHE A 56 -0.71 -7.12 14.06
N SER A 57 -1.33 -6.19 13.32
CA SER A 57 -1.70 -4.88 13.86
C SER A 57 -2.61 -5.00 15.07
N PHE A 58 -3.56 -5.92 15.08
CA PHE A 58 -4.40 -6.19 16.25
C PHE A 58 -3.64 -6.89 17.37
N ALA A 59 -2.88 -7.93 17.04
CA ALA A 59 -2.19 -8.74 18.05
C ALA A 59 -1.15 -7.91 18.84
N VAL A 60 -0.42 -7.02 18.16
CA VAL A 60 0.73 -6.30 18.77
C VAL A 60 0.37 -4.92 19.33
N ALA A 61 -0.75 -4.33 18.97
CA ALA A 61 -1.14 -2.99 19.44
C ALA A 61 -1.10 -2.85 20.97
N SER A 62 -1.49 -3.88 21.71
CA SER A 62 -1.46 -3.90 23.16
C SER A 62 -0.17 -4.46 23.76
N PHE A 63 0.63 -5.15 22.96
CA PHE A 63 1.86 -5.75 23.43
C PHE A 63 3.06 -4.79 23.33
N ILE A 64 3.13 -4.02 22.25
CA ILE A 64 4.23 -3.09 21.97
C ILE A 64 4.46 -2.07 23.11
N PRO A 65 3.44 -1.42 23.72
CA PRO A 65 3.65 -0.48 24.82
C PRO A 65 4.28 -1.12 26.07
N ARG A 66 4.08 -2.44 26.27
CA ARG A 66 4.66 -3.18 27.41
C ARG A 66 6.13 -3.54 27.20
N VAL A 67 6.49 -3.88 25.97
CA VAL A 67 7.85 -4.31 25.61
C VAL A 67 8.74 -3.10 25.30
N GLY A 68 8.14 -2.00 24.90
CA GLY A 68 8.81 -0.76 24.52
C GLY A 68 9.01 -0.63 23.01
N TYR A 69 8.69 0.57 22.49
CA TYR A 69 8.68 0.86 21.06
C TYR A 69 10.04 0.61 20.41
N LYS A 70 11.14 1.04 21.06
CA LYS A 70 12.50 0.85 20.53
C LYS A 70 12.84 -0.62 20.34
N PHE A 71 12.57 -1.45 21.36
CA PHE A 71 12.86 -2.89 21.28
C PHE A 71 12.01 -3.57 20.20
N ALA A 72 10.71 -3.23 20.11
CA ALA A 72 9.81 -3.77 19.10
C ALA A 72 10.30 -3.42 17.68
N MET A 73 10.73 -2.16 17.44
CA MET A 73 11.32 -1.74 16.16
C MET A 73 12.59 -2.51 15.82
N LEU A 74 13.49 -2.73 16.79
CA LEU A 74 14.73 -3.50 16.56
C LEU A 74 14.43 -4.96 16.22
N VAL A 75 13.47 -5.59 16.89
CA VAL A 75 13.04 -6.97 16.58
C VAL A 75 12.47 -7.03 15.17
N ALA A 76 11.62 -6.08 14.78
CA ALA A 76 11.04 -6.01 13.43
C ALA A 76 12.12 -5.84 12.35
N LEU A 77 13.05 -4.89 12.53
CA LEU A 77 14.14 -4.65 11.58
C LEU A 77 15.10 -5.85 11.53
N GLY A 78 15.41 -6.46 12.66
CA GLY A 78 16.25 -7.66 12.73
C GLY A 78 15.63 -8.84 11.96
N ALA A 79 14.33 -9.09 12.15
CA ALA A 79 13.61 -10.15 11.44
C ALA A 79 13.64 -9.92 9.92
N VAL A 80 13.41 -8.67 9.47
CA VAL A 80 13.47 -8.32 8.04
C VAL A 80 14.88 -8.44 7.48
N THR A 81 15.92 -8.04 8.23
CA THR A 81 17.31 -8.22 7.80
C THR A 81 17.60 -9.70 7.57
N LEU A 82 17.23 -10.55 8.53
CA LEU A 82 17.48 -11.99 8.45
C LEU A 82 16.79 -12.62 7.25
N ILE A 83 15.51 -12.33 7.03
CA ILE A 83 14.80 -12.92 5.89
C ILE A 83 15.34 -12.42 4.55
N CYS A 84 15.76 -11.15 4.44
CA CYS A 84 16.41 -10.62 3.25
C CYS A 84 17.74 -11.32 2.95
N LEU A 85 18.51 -11.73 3.97
CA LEU A 85 19.75 -12.51 3.77
C LEU A 85 19.48 -13.95 3.35
N VAL A 86 18.36 -14.53 3.78
CA VAL A 86 17.97 -15.91 3.46
C VAL A 86 17.43 -16.05 2.03
N VAL A 87 16.69 -15.06 1.53
CA VAL A 87 16.04 -15.12 0.21
C VAL A 87 17.01 -15.46 -0.94
N PRO A 88 18.18 -14.81 -1.10
CA PRO A 88 19.11 -15.15 -2.19
C PRO A 88 19.74 -16.53 -2.05
N SER A 89 19.85 -17.05 -0.82
CA SER A 89 20.46 -18.35 -0.54
C SER A 89 19.52 -19.52 -0.84
N ILE A 90 18.20 -19.28 -0.71
CA ILE A 90 17.15 -20.30 -0.92
C ILE A 90 16.22 -19.77 -2.01
N ALA A 91 16.65 -19.80 -3.26
CA ALA A 91 15.90 -19.29 -4.41
C ALA A 91 14.69 -20.18 -4.75
N GLN A 92 13.67 -20.18 -3.88
CA GLN A 92 12.43 -20.94 -4.04
C GLN A 92 11.19 -20.08 -3.74
N PHE A 93 10.10 -20.32 -4.43
CA PHE A 93 8.90 -19.49 -4.33
C PHE A 93 8.29 -19.42 -2.90
N TYR A 94 8.35 -20.49 -2.12
CA TYR A 94 7.79 -20.47 -0.76
C TYR A 94 8.52 -19.50 0.18
N VAL A 95 9.80 -19.19 -0.10
CA VAL A 95 10.58 -18.22 0.70
C VAL A 95 10.02 -16.81 0.52
N PHE A 96 9.47 -16.47 -0.64
CA PHE A 96 8.82 -15.18 -0.86
C PHE A 96 7.51 -15.05 -0.09
N LYS A 97 6.76 -16.14 0.09
CA LYS A 97 5.58 -16.14 0.98
C LYS A 97 5.99 -15.80 2.41
N LEU A 98 7.06 -16.43 2.89
CA LEU A 98 7.61 -16.15 4.22
C LEU A 98 8.16 -14.71 4.31
N LEU A 99 8.88 -14.26 3.28
CA LEU A 99 9.40 -12.89 3.18
C LEU A 99 8.27 -11.86 3.37
N PHE A 100 7.19 -11.95 2.59
CA PHE A 100 6.09 -11.01 2.66
C PHE A 100 5.27 -11.11 3.95
N ALA A 101 5.16 -12.29 4.53
CA ALA A 101 4.58 -12.45 5.86
C ALA A 101 5.43 -11.74 6.93
N VAL A 102 6.75 -11.94 6.92
CA VAL A 102 7.68 -11.27 7.86
C VAL A 102 7.67 -9.76 7.65
N ILE A 103 7.70 -9.28 6.40
CA ILE A 103 7.60 -7.85 6.09
C ILE A 103 6.29 -7.27 6.62
N GLY A 104 5.16 -7.96 6.39
CA GLY A 104 3.85 -7.51 6.84
C GLY A 104 3.75 -7.43 8.37
N CYS A 105 4.15 -8.48 9.08
CA CYS A 105 4.21 -8.48 10.55
C CYS A 105 5.12 -7.37 11.10
N SER A 106 6.31 -7.24 10.52
CA SER A 106 7.30 -6.25 10.93
C SER A 106 6.84 -4.82 10.66
N PHE A 107 6.16 -4.58 9.54
CA PHE A 107 5.60 -3.27 9.23
C PHE A 107 4.47 -2.88 10.18
N ALA A 108 3.60 -3.81 10.57
CA ALA A 108 2.58 -3.56 11.58
C ALA A 108 3.19 -3.06 12.90
N ILE A 109 4.26 -3.72 13.36
CA ILE A 109 5.03 -3.29 14.54
C ILE A 109 5.64 -1.91 14.32
N MET A 110 6.29 -1.72 13.17
CA MET A 110 6.98 -0.47 12.84
C MET A 110 6.01 0.70 12.79
N LYS A 111 4.87 0.56 12.12
CA LYS A 111 3.86 1.61 11.98
C LYS A 111 3.32 2.08 13.33
N ILE A 112 2.92 1.14 14.19
CA ILE A 112 2.43 1.46 15.54
C ILE A 112 3.51 2.17 16.36
N SER A 113 4.74 1.65 16.32
CA SER A 113 5.85 2.21 17.08
C SER A 113 6.22 3.62 16.62
N VAL A 114 6.30 3.86 15.31
CA VAL A 114 6.64 5.16 14.72
C VAL A 114 5.61 6.22 15.09
N TYR A 115 4.31 5.95 14.91
CA TYR A 115 3.26 6.89 15.27
C TYR A 115 3.25 7.21 16.77
N SER A 116 3.46 6.20 17.61
CA SER A 116 3.55 6.39 19.05
C SER A 116 4.77 7.21 19.48
N VAL A 117 5.94 6.95 18.87
CA VAL A 117 7.17 7.71 19.15
C VAL A 117 7.01 9.17 18.68
N ILE A 118 6.43 9.43 17.51
CA ILE A 118 6.13 10.78 17.05
C ILE A 118 5.25 11.52 18.08
N GLY A 119 4.20 10.86 18.59
CA GLY A 119 3.34 11.41 19.64
C GLY A 119 4.07 11.76 20.93
N GLN A 120 5.11 10.98 21.30
CA GLN A 120 5.90 11.22 22.52
C GLN A 120 6.92 12.37 22.38
N VAL A 121 7.48 12.56 21.18
CA VAL A 121 8.54 13.55 20.96
C VAL A 121 8.03 14.92 20.50
N THR A 122 6.72 15.03 20.24
CA THR A 122 6.08 16.29 19.80
C THR A 122 5.03 16.74 20.81
N ASN A 123 5.23 17.96 21.36
CA ASN A 123 4.31 18.56 22.36
C ASN A 123 3.28 19.50 21.73
N ASP A 124 3.30 19.68 20.41
CA ASP A 124 2.46 20.61 19.65
C ASP A 124 1.88 19.94 18.43
N ALA A 125 0.58 20.12 18.18
CA ALA A 125 -0.13 19.52 17.06
C ALA A 125 0.48 19.85 15.70
N ASN A 126 1.00 21.08 15.52
CA ASN A 126 1.66 21.47 14.27
C ASN A 126 2.99 20.73 14.06
N LYS A 127 3.80 20.59 15.12
CA LYS A 127 5.06 19.82 15.07
C LYS A 127 4.80 18.35 14.86
N HIS A 128 3.75 17.80 15.49
CA HIS A 128 3.32 16.41 15.28
C HIS A 128 2.96 16.17 13.80
N SER A 129 2.10 17.00 13.24
CA SER A 129 1.69 16.90 11.84
C SER A 129 2.88 17.10 10.87
N ALA A 130 3.76 18.03 11.15
CA ALA A 130 4.94 18.29 10.32
C ALA A 130 5.88 17.07 10.29
N LEU A 131 6.18 16.49 11.46
CA LEU A 131 7.06 15.32 11.55
C LEU A 131 6.42 14.09 10.88
N LEU A 132 5.13 13.85 11.12
CA LEU A 132 4.39 12.76 10.50
C LEU A 132 4.40 12.89 8.97
N ASN A 133 4.07 14.08 8.44
CA ASN A 133 4.10 14.33 7.00
C ASN A 133 5.51 14.15 6.40
N THR A 134 6.55 14.51 7.14
CA THR A 134 7.94 14.31 6.70
C THR A 134 8.23 12.81 6.57
N ILE A 135 7.87 12.00 7.57
CA ILE A 135 8.09 10.54 7.55
C ILE A 135 7.27 9.87 6.44
N GLU A 136 6.01 10.25 6.27
CA GLU A 136 5.17 9.75 5.17
C GLU A 136 5.69 10.20 3.79
N GLY A 137 6.23 11.43 3.68
CA GLY A 137 6.89 11.89 2.47
C GLY A 137 8.13 11.05 2.11
N ILE A 138 8.96 10.73 3.09
CA ILE A 138 10.11 9.83 2.91
C ILE A 138 9.65 8.41 2.52
N PHE A 139 8.55 7.93 3.06
CA PHE A 139 7.94 6.68 2.64
C PHE A 139 7.60 6.70 1.13
N MET A 140 6.98 7.76 0.63
CA MET A 140 6.68 7.88 -0.80
C MET A 140 7.95 7.93 -1.68
N VAL A 141 9.02 8.57 -1.22
CA VAL A 141 10.33 8.51 -1.90
C VAL A 141 10.84 7.07 -1.94
N GLY A 142 10.69 6.32 -0.84
CA GLY A 142 11.03 4.90 -0.79
C GLY A 142 10.23 4.05 -1.79
N VAL A 143 8.92 4.28 -1.90
CA VAL A 143 8.05 3.60 -2.88
C VAL A 143 8.58 3.81 -4.31
N LEU A 144 8.85 5.05 -4.69
CA LEU A 144 9.38 5.38 -6.02
C LEU A 144 10.76 4.77 -6.25
N SER A 145 11.65 4.89 -5.27
CA SER A 145 13.01 4.35 -5.35
C SER A 145 13.01 2.83 -5.52
N GLY A 146 12.05 2.13 -4.92
CA GLY A 146 11.95 0.68 -4.97
C GLY A 146 11.91 0.13 -6.39
N TYR A 147 11.11 0.70 -7.28
CA TYR A 147 11.03 0.28 -8.68
C TYR A 147 12.39 0.39 -9.39
N TRP A 148 13.12 1.48 -9.17
CA TRP A 148 14.43 1.72 -9.78
C TRP A 148 15.51 0.85 -9.17
N VAL A 149 15.48 0.63 -7.86
CA VAL A 149 16.40 -0.28 -7.17
C VAL A 149 16.24 -1.71 -7.71
N PHE A 150 15.01 -2.23 -7.76
CA PHE A 150 14.79 -3.58 -8.32
C PHE A 150 15.17 -3.66 -9.79
N SER A 151 14.80 -2.68 -10.60
CA SER A 151 15.14 -2.64 -12.03
C SER A 151 16.66 -2.70 -12.29
N SER A 152 17.46 -2.05 -11.44
CA SER A 152 18.93 -2.02 -11.61
C SER A 152 19.61 -3.38 -11.39
N PHE A 153 18.97 -4.31 -10.71
CA PHE A 153 19.46 -5.69 -10.52
C PHE A 153 18.94 -6.67 -11.58
N ILE A 154 18.06 -6.20 -12.46
CA ILE A 154 17.51 -6.98 -13.56
C ILE A 154 18.24 -6.53 -14.81
N GLY A 155 19.16 -7.37 -15.33
CA GLY A 155 19.91 -7.04 -16.53
C GLY A 155 19.01 -6.88 -17.75
N SER A 156 19.41 -5.99 -18.68
CA SER A 156 18.71 -5.71 -19.96
C SER A 156 18.79 -6.85 -20.99
N GLY A 157 19.07 -8.06 -20.57
CA GLY A 157 19.12 -9.26 -21.41
C GLY A 157 18.30 -10.37 -20.78
N ASN A 158 17.86 -11.33 -21.61
CA ASN A 158 17.10 -12.54 -21.22
C ASN A 158 17.89 -13.47 -20.25
N ASN A 159 18.60 -12.91 -19.29
CA ASN A 159 19.22 -13.66 -18.21
C ASN A 159 18.14 -14.12 -17.25
N SER A 160 17.50 -15.24 -17.58
CA SER A 160 16.58 -16.02 -16.76
C SER A 160 17.24 -16.63 -15.51
N GLY A 161 18.21 -15.93 -14.92
CA GLY A 161 18.92 -16.36 -13.72
C GLY A 161 18.41 -15.69 -12.46
N ALA A 162 18.66 -16.31 -11.31
CA ALA A 162 18.30 -15.81 -9.99
C ALA A 162 19.12 -14.57 -9.55
N SER A 163 19.90 -13.94 -10.46
CA SER A 163 20.77 -12.79 -10.17
C SER A 163 20.03 -11.57 -9.61
N TRP A 164 18.77 -11.37 -9.97
CA TRP A 164 17.95 -10.30 -9.43
C TRP A 164 17.74 -10.42 -7.91
N LEU A 165 17.89 -11.62 -7.36
CA LEU A 165 17.78 -11.85 -5.91
C LEU A 165 18.87 -11.11 -5.12
N ASN A 166 19.99 -10.73 -5.76
CA ASN A 166 21.05 -9.96 -5.12
C ASN A 166 20.56 -8.59 -4.60
N VAL A 167 19.44 -8.07 -5.10
CA VAL A 167 18.79 -6.88 -4.54
C VAL A 167 18.50 -7.04 -3.05
N TYR A 168 18.19 -8.25 -2.57
CA TYR A 168 17.91 -8.50 -1.16
C TYR A 168 19.15 -8.35 -0.26
N TYR A 169 20.36 -8.55 -0.77
CA TYR A 169 21.58 -8.20 -0.01
C TYR A 169 21.71 -6.69 0.17
N LEU A 170 21.41 -5.91 -0.87
CA LEU A 170 21.35 -4.45 -0.74
C LEU A 170 20.28 -4.03 0.26
N LEU A 171 19.06 -4.60 0.17
CA LEU A 171 17.97 -4.30 1.08
C LEU A 171 18.30 -4.72 2.51
N ALA A 172 18.94 -5.86 2.73
CA ALA A 172 19.44 -6.26 4.05
C ALA A 172 20.42 -5.24 4.63
N GLY A 173 21.33 -4.70 3.81
CA GLY A 173 22.23 -3.62 4.19
C GLY A 173 21.49 -2.35 4.59
N LEU A 174 20.50 -1.92 3.81
CA LEU A 174 19.68 -0.74 4.11
C LEU A 174 18.85 -0.93 5.39
N VAL A 175 18.23 -2.12 5.59
CA VAL A 175 17.53 -2.46 6.83
C VAL A 175 18.51 -2.47 8.02
N GLY A 176 19.73 -2.98 7.81
CA GLY A 176 20.81 -2.96 8.82
C GLY A 176 21.19 -1.52 9.21
N ILE A 177 21.28 -0.60 8.26
CA ILE A 177 21.51 0.83 8.54
C ILE A 177 20.34 1.42 9.36
N ALA A 178 19.10 1.10 8.99
CA ALA A 178 17.92 1.52 9.76
C ALA A 178 17.96 0.92 11.19
N PHE A 179 18.32 -0.36 11.32
CA PHE A 179 18.49 -1.02 12.63
C PHE A 179 19.50 -0.29 13.50
N ILE A 180 20.69 -0.01 12.95
CA ILE A 180 21.75 0.74 13.66
C ILE A 180 21.27 2.14 14.04
N SER A 181 20.58 2.84 13.12
CA SER A 181 20.05 4.17 13.38
C SER A 181 19.03 4.17 14.54
N VAL A 182 18.14 3.19 14.60
CA VAL A 182 17.19 3.02 15.70
C VAL A 182 17.91 2.60 16.99
N LEU A 183 18.91 1.73 16.91
CA LEU A 183 19.69 1.27 18.06
C LEU A 183 20.36 2.45 18.79
N PHE A 184 20.92 3.41 18.06
CA PHE A 184 21.56 4.60 18.64
C PHE A 184 20.60 5.77 18.86
N SER A 185 19.31 5.64 18.51
CA SER A 185 18.29 6.64 18.79
C SER A 185 17.89 6.63 20.27
N PRO A 186 17.76 7.80 20.91
CA PRO A 186 17.35 7.92 22.31
C PRO A 186 15.82 7.85 22.45
N ILE A 187 15.21 6.80 21.89
CA ILE A 187 13.78 6.53 22.02
C ILE A 187 13.54 5.99 23.44
N GLN A 188 12.68 6.68 24.19
CA GLN A 188 12.35 6.28 25.56
C GLN A 188 11.29 5.18 25.55
N SER A 189 11.37 4.27 26.52
CA SER A 189 10.29 3.31 26.78
C SER A 189 9.08 4.06 27.34
N PRO A 190 7.85 3.71 26.96
CA PRO A 190 6.67 4.34 27.52
C PRO A 190 6.65 4.14 29.06
N GLN A 191 6.22 5.16 29.79
CA GLN A 191 5.79 4.95 31.17
C GLN A 191 4.62 3.97 31.12
N LYS A 192 4.60 3.02 32.08
CA LYS A 192 3.55 2.00 32.18
C LYS A 192 2.17 2.68 32.22
N GLU A 193 1.58 2.89 31.06
CA GLU A 193 0.17 3.24 30.99
C GLU A 193 -0.66 2.01 31.33
N THR A 194 -1.54 2.16 32.29
CA THR A 194 -2.57 1.15 32.60
C THR A 194 -3.48 1.04 31.38
N LEU A 195 -3.29 -0.02 30.59
CA LEU A 195 -4.11 -0.28 29.41
C LEU A 195 -5.56 -0.50 29.83
N PRO A 196 -6.51 0.20 29.19
CA PRO A 196 -7.93 -0.04 29.43
C PRO A 196 -8.34 -1.40 28.88
N SER A 197 -9.25 -2.05 29.60
CA SER A 197 -10.14 -3.15 29.21
C SER A 197 -9.69 -4.14 28.12
N SER A 198 -10.02 -5.39 28.35
CA SER A 198 -9.89 -6.57 27.48
C SER A 198 -9.90 -6.24 25.97
N GLN A 199 -8.79 -6.57 25.27
CA GLN A 199 -8.67 -6.49 23.80
C GLN A 199 -9.83 -7.17 23.08
N TRP A 200 -10.38 -8.20 23.67
CA TRP A 200 -11.54 -8.92 23.17
C TRP A 200 -12.78 -8.03 23.12
N ARG A 201 -12.98 -7.17 24.09
CA ARG A 201 -14.09 -6.18 24.05
C ARG A 201 -13.89 -5.16 22.95
N ALA A 202 -12.69 -4.61 22.78
CA ALA A 202 -12.38 -3.68 21.69
C ALA A 202 -12.59 -4.33 20.30
N PHE A 203 -12.26 -5.60 20.15
CA PHE A 203 -12.54 -6.37 18.94
C PHE A 203 -14.05 -6.57 18.71
N LEU A 204 -14.81 -6.91 19.76
CA LEU A 204 -16.25 -7.06 19.68
C LEU A 204 -16.95 -5.73 19.38
N ASP A 205 -16.49 -4.63 19.97
CA ASP A 205 -17.00 -3.27 19.70
C ASP A 205 -16.74 -2.87 18.24
N MET A 206 -15.57 -3.24 17.70
CA MET A 206 -15.24 -3.07 16.29
C MET A 206 -16.18 -3.87 15.39
N LEU A 207 -16.45 -5.13 15.70
CA LEU A 207 -17.40 -5.96 14.93
C LEU A 207 -18.83 -5.42 15.03
N ALA A 208 -19.27 -5.00 16.21
CA ALA A 208 -20.58 -4.40 16.41
C ALA A 208 -20.75 -3.11 15.58
N LEU A 209 -19.68 -2.34 15.42
CA LEU A 209 -19.70 -1.13 14.60
C LEU A 209 -19.97 -1.44 13.13
N ALA A 210 -19.48 -2.58 12.62
CA ALA A 210 -19.68 -3.00 11.23
C ALA A 210 -21.16 -3.22 10.86
N TYR A 211 -22.01 -3.49 11.81
CA TYR A 211 -23.46 -3.66 11.55
C TYR A 211 -24.21 -2.33 11.33
N LYS A 212 -23.60 -1.18 11.60
CA LYS A 212 -24.23 0.11 11.28
C LYS A 212 -24.24 0.31 9.75
N PRO A 213 -25.39 0.62 9.12
CA PRO A 213 -25.50 0.72 7.66
C PRO A 213 -24.51 1.70 7.03
N LEU A 214 -24.27 2.85 7.67
CA LEU A 214 -23.30 3.84 7.22
C LEU A 214 -21.87 3.26 7.20
N VAL A 215 -21.49 2.52 8.26
CA VAL A 215 -20.19 1.86 8.39
C VAL A 215 -20.05 0.75 7.36
N LEU A 216 -21.10 -0.06 7.17
CA LEU A 216 -21.10 -1.15 6.20
C LEU A 216 -20.81 -0.64 4.78
N ILE A 217 -21.52 0.41 4.34
CA ILE A 217 -21.29 0.99 3.02
C ILE A 217 -19.88 1.55 2.89
N PHE A 218 -19.37 2.17 3.95
CA PHE A 218 -18.01 2.70 3.94
C PHE A 218 -16.96 1.58 3.85
N ILE A 219 -17.06 0.50 4.65
CA ILE A 219 -16.09 -0.60 4.61
C ILE A 219 -16.12 -1.34 3.26
N ILE A 220 -17.29 -1.44 2.62
CA ILE A 220 -17.43 -1.92 1.25
C ILE A 220 -16.71 -0.98 0.27
N SER A 221 -16.85 0.34 0.44
CA SER A 221 -16.15 1.32 -0.39
C SER A 221 -14.63 1.23 -0.22
N ALA A 222 -14.14 1.09 1.02
CA ALA A 222 -12.73 0.92 1.31
C ALA A 222 -12.17 -0.39 0.73
N PHE A 223 -12.90 -1.50 0.87
CA PHE A 223 -12.59 -2.77 0.26
C PHE A 223 -12.48 -2.66 -1.27
N LEU A 224 -13.49 -2.08 -1.94
CA LEU A 224 -13.50 -1.93 -3.40
C LEU A 224 -12.37 -1.02 -3.89
N TYR A 225 -12.08 0.07 -3.17
CA TYR A 225 -10.98 0.94 -3.52
C TYR A 225 -9.63 0.20 -3.50
N VAL A 226 -9.31 -0.49 -2.39
CA VAL A 226 -8.03 -1.19 -2.27
C VAL A 226 -7.96 -2.40 -3.22
N LEU A 227 -9.11 -3.04 -3.51
CA LEU A 227 -9.22 -4.07 -4.54
C LEU A 227 -8.76 -3.53 -5.91
N ILE A 228 -9.22 -2.33 -6.31
CA ILE A 228 -8.80 -1.70 -7.56
C ILE A 228 -7.32 -1.32 -7.48
N GLU A 229 -6.88 -0.68 -6.37
CA GLU A 229 -5.53 -0.19 -6.20
C GLU A 229 -4.50 -1.32 -6.33
N GLN A 230 -4.69 -2.41 -5.62
CA GLN A 230 -3.77 -3.54 -5.67
C GLN A 230 -3.96 -4.40 -6.94
N GLY A 231 -5.19 -4.49 -7.44
CA GLY A 231 -5.44 -5.14 -8.73
C GLY A 231 -4.70 -4.48 -9.88
N VAL A 232 -4.63 -3.15 -9.90
CA VAL A 232 -3.89 -2.40 -10.93
C VAL A 232 -2.40 -2.30 -10.57
N GLY A 233 -2.09 -1.72 -9.41
CA GLY A 233 -0.71 -1.37 -9.02
C GLY A 233 0.23 -2.57 -8.95
N THR A 234 -0.21 -3.67 -8.34
CA THR A 234 0.58 -4.90 -8.22
C THR A 234 0.81 -5.59 -9.56
N TRP A 235 -0.17 -5.53 -10.48
CA TRP A 235 -0.10 -6.22 -11.76
C TRP A 235 0.42 -5.37 -12.91
N LEU A 236 0.64 -4.07 -12.70
CA LEU A 236 1.13 -3.17 -13.74
C LEU A 236 2.49 -3.56 -14.32
N PRO A 237 3.52 -3.99 -13.52
CA PRO A 237 4.77 -4.50 -14.08
C PRO A 237 4.55 -5.72 -15.00
N THR A 238 3.70 -6.66 -14.60
CA THR A 238 3.39 -7.86 -15.38
C THR A 238 2.61 -7.50 -16.65
N PHE A 239 1.68 -6.56 -16.58
CA PHE A 239 0.95 -6.05 -17.75
C PHE A 239 1.91 -5.43 -18.76
N ASN A 240 2.81 -4.54 -18.32
CA ASN A 240 3.79 -3.91 -19.16
C ASN A 240 4.71 -4.93 -19.86
N ASN A 241 5.13 -5.96 -19.14
CA ASN A 241 6.01 -6.99 -19.71
C ASN A 241 5.27 -7.95 -20.66
N GLN A 242 4.10 -8.47 -20.28
CA GLN A 242 3.43 -9.53 -21.03
C GLN A 242 2.45 -9.04 -22.08
N VAL A 243 1.81 -7.88 -21.88
CA VAL A 243 0.85 -7.30 -22.85
C VAL A 243 1.53 -6.32 -23.80
N LEU A 244 2.35 -5.42 -23.26
CA LEU A 244 3.09 -4.44 -24.07
C LEU A 244 4.43 -4.98 -24.59
N LYS A 245 4.83 -6.19 -24.15
CA LYS A 245 6.08 -6.86 -24.52
C LYS A 245 7.32 -6.03 -24.20
N LEU A 246 7.26 -5.17 -23.19
CA LEU A 246 8.41 -4.38 -22.78
C LEU A 246 9.45 -5.24 -22.06
N PRO A 247 10.75 -4.91 -22.17
CA PRO A 247 11.78 -5.51 -21.32
C PRO A 247 11.42 -5.43 -19.84
N VAL A 248 11.87 -6.40 -19.04
CA VAL A 248 11.44 -6.52 -17.64
C VAL A 248 11.83 -5.31 -16.81
N ASP A 249 13.06 -4.82 -16.98
CA ASP A 249 13.59 -3.63 -16.31
C ASP A 249 12.76 -2.37 -16.64
N VAL A 250 12.45 -2.15 -17.93
CA VAL A 250 11.59 -1.05 -18.40
C VAL A 250 10.18 -1.19 -17.87
N SER A 251 9.64 -2.41 -17.85
CA SER A 251 8.28 -2.71 -17.32
C SER A 251 8.12 -2.29 -15.86
N ILE A 252 9.14 -2.54 -15.05
CA ILE A 252 9.18 -2.16 -13.64
C ILE A 252 9.34 -0.64 -13.48
N GLN A 253 10.26 -0.03 -14.23
CA GLN A 253 10.45 1.42 -14.21
C GLN A 253 9.16 2.17 -14.61
N LEU A 254 8.48 1.72 -15.66
CA LEU A 254 7.22 2.31 -16.13
C LEU A 254 6.13 2.24 -15.05
N ALA A 255 6.07 1.15 -14.29
CA ALA A 255 5.13 1.02 -13.18
C ALA A 255 5.35 2.06 -12.05
N SER A 256 6.57 2.63 -11.92
CA SER A 256 6.82 3.69 -10.96
C SER A 256 6.00 4.96 -11.21
N ILE A 257 5.56 5.17 -12.46
CA ILE A 257 4.70 6.30 -12.84
C ILE A 257 3.36 6.22 -12.09
N PHE A 258 2.83 5.02 -11.86
CA PHE A 258 1.62 4.84 -11.06
C PHE A 258 1.78 5.37 -9.62
N ALA A 259 2.89 5.05 -8.98
CA ALA A 259 3.19 5.55 -7.63
C ALA A 259 3.43 7.07 -7.62
N GLY A 260 4.13 7.60 -8.63
CA GLY A 260 4.32 9.04 -8.82
C GLY A 260 2.99 9.77 -9.06
N ALA A 261 2.13 9.20 -9.91
CA ALA A 261 0.80 9.71 -10.18
C ALA A 261 -0.09 9.74 -8.92
N LEU A 262 -0.03 8.69 -8.08
CA LEU A 262 -0.69 8.67 -6.76
C LEU A 262 -0.18 9.80 -5.86
N ALA A 263 1.13 10.01 -5.78
CA ALA A 263 1.70 11.07 -4.94
C ALA A 263 1.26 12.47 -5.41
N ILE A 264 1.38 12.75 -6.70
CA ILE A 264 0.99 14.04 -7.30
C ILE A 264 -0.53 14.24 -7.18
N GLY A 265 -1.33 13.20 -7.45
CA GLY A 265 -2.78 13.24 -7.35
C GLY A 265 -3.28 13.61 -5.95
N ARG A 266 -2.63 13.13 -4.88
CA ARG A 266 -2.94 13.53 -3.49
C ARG A 266 -2.72 15.01 -3.25
N LEU A 267 -1.61 15.57 -3.76
CA LEU A 267 -1.30 16.99 -3.61
C LEU A 267 -2.30 17.86 -4.38
N VAL A 268 -2.58 17.51 -5.63
CA VAL A 268 -3.55 18.22 -6.47
C VAL A 268 -4.96 18.16 -5.89
N ALA A 269 -5.39 16.99 -5.42
CA ALA A 269 -6.69 16.83 -4.79
C ALA A 269 -6.87 17.72 -3.56
N GLY A 270 -5.84 17.86 -2.74
CA GLY A 270 -5.85 18.76 -1.58
C GLY A 270 -6.09 20.23 -1.97
N GLN A 271 -5.60 20.67 -3.13
CA GLN A 271 -5.87 22.02 -3.64
C GLN A 271 -7.28 22.11 -4.25
N LEU A 272 -7.70 21.09 -5.03
CA LEU A 272 -9.02 21.07 -5.67
C LEU A 272 -10.16 21.08 -4.67
N LEU A 273 -10.00 20.46 -3.50
CA LEU A 273 -11.01 20.44 -2.43
C LEU A 273 -11.33 21.82 -1.88
N ARG A 274 -10.51 22.84 -2.13
CA ARG A 274 -10.82 24.23 -1.77
C ARG A 274 -11.89 24.86 -2.67
N PHE A 275 -12.08 24.28 -3.86
CA PHE A 275 -12.98 24.81 -4.90
C PHE A 275 -14.18 23.90 -5.16
N ILE A 276 -14.00 22.59 -5.02
CA ILE A 276 -15.05 21.60 -5.29
C ILE A 276 -15.28 20.69 -4.09
N GLY A 277 -16.53 20.32 -3.87
CA GLY A 277 -16.90 19.43 -2.77
C GLY A 277 -16.32 18.01 -2.94
N TRP A 278 -16.07 17.34 -1.82
CA TRP A 278 -15.48 16.00 -1.78
C TRP A 278 -16.20 14.98 -2.68
N TYR A 279 -17.53 15.02 -2.71
CA TYR A 279 -18.33 14.08 -3.51
C TYR A 279 -18.13 14.28 -5.02
N SER A 280 -18.18 15.53 -5.49
CA SER A 280 -17.96 15.85 -6.92
C SER A 280 -16.55 15.48 -7.36
N LEU A 281 -15.55 15.68 -6.49
CA LEU A 281 -14.18 15.25 -6.78
C LEU A 281 -14.09 13.72 -6.90
N LEU A 282 -14.68 12.96 -5.96
CA LEU A 282 -14.65 11.50 -6.00
C LEU A 282 -15.36 10.93 -7.25
N ILE A 283 -16.53 11.44 -7.57
CA ILE A 283 -17.27 10.99 -8.77
C ILE A 283 -16.50 11.32 -10.04
N GLY A 284 -15.96 12.54 -10.16
CA GLY A 284 -15.11 12.92 -11.29
C GLY A 284 -13.89 12.03 -11.45
N CYS A 285 -13.22 11.69 -10.35
CA CYS A 285 -12.08 10.77 -10.35
C CYS A 285 -12.48 9.35 -10.80
N LEU A 286 -13.58 8.81 -10.29
CA LEU A 286 -14.06 7.47 -10.68
C LEU A 286 -14.46 7.41 -12.17
N ILE A 287 -15.12 8.45 -12.69
CA ILE A 287 -15.45 8.54 -14.11
C ILE A 287 -14.18 8.64 -14.97
N ALA A 288 -13.20 9.46 -14.53
CA ALA A 288 -11.92 9.58 -15.23
C ALA A 288 -11.14 8.26 -15.25
N MET A 289 -11.14 7.50 -14.13
CA MET A 289 -10.54 6.16 -14.07
C MET A 289 -11.20 5.20 -15.07
N ALA A 290 -12.52 5.13 -15.06
CA ALA A 290 -13.28 4.30 -16.03
C ALA A 290 -12.98 4.73 -17.47
N GLY A 291 -12.97 6.03 -17.74
CA GLY A 291 -12.61 6.59 -19.05
C GLY A 291 -11.20 6.20 -19.48
N LEU A 292 -10.20 6.29 -18.60
CA LEU A 292 -8.84 5.86 -18.90
C LEU A 292 -8.78 4.37 -19.27
N VAL A 293 -9.43 3.50 -18.49
CA VAL A 293 -9.46 2.05 -18.78
C VAL A 293 -10.07 1.81 -20.17
N LEU A 294 -11.22 2.43 -20.48
CA LEU A 294 -11.91 2.23 -21.74
C LEU A 294 -11.17 2.80 -22.95
N LEU A 295 -10.47 3.93 -22.79
CA LEU A 295 -9.79 4.60 -23.90
C LEU A 295 -8.37 4.04 -24.13
N VAL A 296 -7.66 3.66 -23.05
CA VAL A 296 -6.25 3.29 -23.16
C VAL A 296 -6.07 1.82 -23.49
N LEU A 297 -6.86 0.91 -22.89
CA LEU A 297 -6.68 -0.53 -23.11
C LEU A 297 -6.80 -0.94 -24.60
N PRO A 298 -7.73 -0.42 -25.41
CA PRO A 298 -7.75 -0.72 -26.83
C PRO A 298 -6.46 -0.30 -27.56
N LEU A 299 -5.86 0.82 -27.15
CA LEU A 299 -4.63 1.33 -27.76
C LEU A 299 -3.41 0.44 -27.44
N THR A 300 -3.49 -0.37 -26.40
CA THR A 300 -2.39 -1.29 -26.02
C THR A 300 -2.36 -2.58 -26.85
N HIS A 301 -3.40 -2.87 -27.63
CA HIS A 301 -3.56 -4.13 -28.34
C HIS A 301 -2.46 -4.40 -29.39
N ASN A 302 -1.94 -3.35 -30.03
CA ASN A 302 -0.99 -3.47 -31.13
C ASN A 302 0.42 -2.95 -30.76
N ILE A 303 0.72 -2.78 -29.47
CA ILE A 303 2.04 -2.35 -29.02
C ILE A 303 2.95 -3.56 -28.99
N ASP A 304 4.07 -3.48 -29.69
CA ASP A 304 5.22 -4.37 -29.56
C ASP A 304 6.42 -3.58 -29.05
N GLY A 305 6.62 -3.64 -27.74
CA GLY A 305 7.68 -2.92 -27.04
C GLY A 305 9.00 -3.71 -26.96
N SER A 306 9.17 -4.83 -27.68
CA SER A 306 10.34 -5.71 -27.58
C SER A 306 11.68 -5.03 -27.92
N GLN A 307 11.65 -3.97 -28.73
CA GLN A 307 12.82 -3.18 -29.15
C GLN A 307 13.10 -1.95 -28.26
N VAL A 308 12.24 -1.67 -27.27
CA VAL A 308 12.39 -0.53 -26.36
C VAL A 308 13.60 -0.79 -25.44
N LYS A 309 14.48 0.19 -25.34
CA LYS A 309 15.71 0.10 -24.51
C LYS A 309 15.64 0.94 -23.23
N SER A 310 14.76 1.92 -23.21
CA SER A 310 14.64 2.85 -22.09
C SER A 310 13.19 3.18 -21.81
N VAL A 311 12.87 3.52 -20.55
CA VAL A 311 11.55 4.00 -20.17
C VAL A 311 11.13 5.26 -20.96
N PHE A 312 12.06 6.02 -21.51
CA PHE A 312 11.79 7.23 -22.31
C PHE A 312 11.44 6.94 -23.77
N ASP A 313 11.69 5.73 -24.27
CA ASP A 313 11.42 5.30 -25.65
C ASP A 313 10.10 4.54 -25.77
N VAL A 314 9.35 4.42 -24.67
CA VAL A 314 8.10 3.64 -24.63
C VAL A 314 6.98 4.38 -25.39
N PRO A 315 6.12 3.68 -26.14
CA PRO A 315 4.97 4.28 -26.81
C PRO A 315 4.08 5.06 -25.85
N PHE A 316 3.58 6.22 -26.28
CA PHE A 316 2.80 7.14 -25.43
C PHE A 316 1.62 6.47 -24.71
N ALA A 317 0.92 5.55 -25.38
CA ALA A 317 -0.21 4.83 -24.78
C ALA A 317 0.19 4.04 -23.52
N ALA A 318 1.43 3.56 -23.41
CA ALA A 318 1.91 2.83 -22.24
C ALA A 318 2.08 3.72 -20.98
N TYR A 319 2.32 5.02 -21.17
CA TYR A 319 2.36 5.97 -20.06
C TYR A 319 0.96 6.33 -19.53
N MET A 320 -0.07 6.18 -20.36
CA MET A 320 -1.42 6.61 -20.00
C MET A 320 -2.06 5.72 -18.93
N LEU A 321 -1.83 4.40 -18.99
CA LEU A 321 -2.46 3.47 -18.05
C LEU A 321 -2.00 3.70 -16.58
N PRO A 322 -0.71 3.90 -16.29
CA PRO A 322 -0.27 4.24 -14.93
C PRO A 322 -0.87 5.53 -14.36
N LEU A 323 -1.33 6.46 -15.21
CA LEU A 323 -1.98 7.70 -14.77
C LEU A 323 -3.32 7.47 -14.06
N ILE A 324 -3.87 6.26 -14.11
CA ILE A 324 -5.04 5.90 -13.30
C ILE A 324 -4.77 6.18 -11.81
N GLY A 325 -3.52 6.02 -11.35
CA GLY A 325 -3.09 6.34 -9.99
C GLY A 325 -3.36 7.79 -9.58
N PHE A 326 -3.26 8.74 -10.53
CA PHE A 326 -3.55 10.15 -10.26
C PHE A 326 -5.01 10.38 -9.83
N PHE A 327 -5.94 9.74 -10.52
CA PHE A 327 -7.36 9.83 -10.19
C PHE A 327 -7.76 8.94 -8.99
N MET A 328 -7.02 7.87 -8.73
CA MET A 328 -7.23 7.05 -7.55
C MET A 328 -6.82 7.75 -6.25
N ALA A 329 -5.84 8.62 -6.33
CA ALA A 329 -5.14 9.21 -5.20
C ALA A 329 -6.03 9.84 -4.11
N PRO A 330 -7.10 10.62 -4.44
CA PRO A 330 -7.95 11.25 -3.43
C PRO A 330 -9.00 10.31 -2.81
N LEU A 331 -9.31 9.19 -3.43
CA LEU A 331 -10.46 8.35 -3.05
C LEU A 331 -10.37 7.88 -1.61
N TYR A 332 -9.28 7.19 -1.24
CA TYR A 332 -9.13 6.59 0.08
C TYR A 332 -8.99 7.62 1.21
N PRO A 333 -8.14 8.66 1.11
CA PRO A 333 -8.05 9.67 2.15
C PRO A 333 -9.36 10.42 2.38
N LEU A 334 -10.08 10.76 1.32
CA LEU A 334 -11.35 11.49 1.44
C LEU A 334 -12.46 10.64 2.06
N LEU A 335 -12.62 9.40 1.61
CA LEU A 335 -13.59 8.47 2.20
C LEU A 335 -13.32 8.27 3.69
N ASN A 336 -12.06 8.03 4.07
CA ASN A 336 -11.66 7.88 5.47
C ASN A 336 -11.94 9.15 6.28
N SER A 337 -11.60 10.32 5.76
CA SER A 337 -11.82 11.61 6.43
C SER A 337 -13.30 11.87 6.69
N VAL A 338 -14.16 11.68 5.69
CA VAL A 338 -15.60 11.88 5.81
C VAL A 338 -16.21 10.90 6.81
N MET A 339 -15.80 9.63 6.77
CA MET A 339 -16.30 8.62 7.69
C MET A 339 -15.89 8.87 9.13
N LEU A 340 -14.61 9.15 9.38
CA LEU A 340 -14.11 9.39 10.73
C LEU A 340 -14.75 10.66 11.34
N SER A 341 -15.03 11.69 10.52
CA SER A 341 -15.71 12.89 10.96
C SER A 341 -17.19 12.66 11.33
N ALA A 342 -17.81 11.64 10.73
CA ALA A 342 -19.23 11.29 11.01
C ALA A 342 -19.40 10.42 12.26
N LEU A 343 -18.29 9.96 12.89
CA LEU A 343 -18.30 9.09 14.05
C LEU A 343 -17.89 9.82 15.34
N ALA A 344 -18.48 9.42 16.45
CA ALA A 344 -18.06 9.87 17.78
C ALA A 344 -16.59 9.44 18.05
N ALA A 345 -15.84 10.27 18.79
CA ALA A 345 -14.42 10.07 19.05
C ALA A 345 -14.07 8.66 19.59
N HIS A 346 -14.91 8.12 20.50
CA HIS A 346 -14.72 6.78 21.07
C HIS A 346 -14.89 5.63 20.05
N GLN A 347 -15.52 5.87 18.89
CA GLN A 347 -15.72 4.88 17.82
C GLN A 347 -14.64 4.93 16.74
N GLN A 348 -13.82 5.98 16.69
CA GLN A 348 -12.83 6.18 15.64
C GLN A 348 -11.73 5.14 15.69
N ALA A 349 -11.30 4.69 16.87
CA ALA A 349 -10.30 3.63 17.00
C ALA A 349 -10.80 2.29 16.45
N ALA A 350 -12.04 1.90 16.80
CA ALA A 350 -12.69 0.70 16.27
C ALA A 350 -12.87 0.78 14.74
N MET A 351 -13.25 1.97 14.25
CA MET A 351 -13.39 2.22 12.81
C MET A 351 -12.07 2.07 12.07
N THR A 352 -10.97 2.60 12.62
CA THR A 352 -9.62 2.45 12.04
C THR A 352 -9.23 0.97 11.92
N GLY A 353 -9.58 0.15 12.93
CA GLY A 353 -9.39 -1.30 12.86
C GLY A 353 -10.16 -1.94 11.70
N LEU A 354 -11.44 -1.61 11.51
CA LEU A 354 -12.23 -2.09 10.38
C LEU A 354 -11.63 -1.68 9.04
N ILE A 355 -11.17 -0.43 8.91
CA ILE A 355 -10.50 0.07 7.71
C ILE A 355 -9.30 -0.82 7.36
N VAL A 356 -8.44 -1.14 8.33
CA VAL A 356 -7.25 -1.98 8.11
C VAL A 356 -7.63 -3.37 7.63
N VAL A 357 -8.63 -4.01 8.28
CA VAL A 357 -9.07 -5.36 7.91
C VAL A 357 -9.65 -5.38 6.50
N PHE A 358 -10.62 -4.50 6.21
CA PHE A 358 -11.29 -4.51 4.91
C PHE A 358 -10.39 -4.04 3.77
N SER A 359 -9.42 -3.15 4.04
CA SER A 359 -8.37 -2.79 3.09
C SER A 359 -7.47 -3.98 2.78
N ALA A 360 -7.03 -4.74 3.78
CA ALA A 360 -6.21 -5.94 3.58
C ALA A 360 -6.96 -7.03 2.78
N LEU A 361 -8.24 -7.25 3.10
CA LEU A 361 -9.10 -8.17 2.34
C LEU A 361 -9.29 -7.69 0.90
N GLY A 362 -9.51 -6.38 0.70
CA GLY A 362 -9.64 -5.78 -0.62
C GLY A 362 -8.38 -5.96 -1.46
N GLY A 363 -7.21 -5.65 -0.90
CA GLY A 363 -5.91 -5.79 -1.58
C GLY A 363 -5.61 -7.23 -1.95
N THR A 364 -5.77 -8.15 -1.01
CA THR A 364 -5.60 -9.58 -1.24
C THR A 364 -6.54 -10.08 -2.35
N THR A 365 -7.83 -9.75 -2.26
CA THR A 365 -8.83 -10.16 -3.25
C THR A 365 -8.54 -9.56 -4.62
N GLY A 366 -8.17 -8.28 -4.67
CA GLY A 366 -7.85 -7.56 -5.90
C GLY A 366 -6.67 -8.19 -6.64
N SER A 367 -5.58 -8.47 -5.92
CA SER A 367 -4.42 -9.12 -6.51
C SER A 367 -4.73 -10.54 -7.00
N ILE A 368 -5.42 -11.37 -6.18
CA ILE A 368 -5.77 -12.74 -6.54
C ILE A 368 -6.71 -12.78 -7.74
N LEU A 369 -7.76 -11.96 -7.74
CA LEU A 369 -8.74 -11.91 -8.82
C LEU A 369 -8.10 -11.46 -10.13
N THR A 370 -7.29 -10.40 -10.10
CA THR A 370 -6.56 -9.90 -11.27
C THR A 370 -5.60 -10.97 -11.79
N GLY A 371 -4.83 -11.62 -10.92
CA GLY A 371 -3.92 -12.70 -11.29
C GLY A 371 -4.63 -13.89 -11.91
N PHE A 372 -5.77 -14.29 -11.36
CA PHE A 372 -6.58 -15.40 -11.88
C PHE A 372 -7.15 -15.07 -13.29
N ILE A 373 -7.68 -13.87 -13.48
CA ILE A 373 -8.21 -13.46 -14.80
C ILE A 373 -7.07 -13.30 -15.82
N PHE A 374 -5.93 -12.79 -15.39
CA PHE A 374 -4.74 -12.65 -16.23
C PHE A 374 -4.21 -14.02 -16.68
N ASP A 375 -4.31 -15.05 -15.81
CA ASP A 375 -3.86 -16.40 -16.08
C ASP A 375 -4.80 -17.15 -17.04
N ARG A 376 -6.12 -16.98 -16.87
CA ARG A 376 -7.16 -17.72 -17.61
C ARG A 376 -7.56 -17.11 -18.94
N PHE A 377 -7.47 -15.79 -19.06
CA PHE A 377 -7.91 -15.04 -20.24
C PHE A 377 -6.75 -14.24 -20.84
N SER A 378 -6.58 -12.98 -20.42
CA SER A 378 -5.45 -12.14 -20.83
C SER A 378 -5.25 -11.00 -19.85
N GLY A 379 -4.10 -10.31 -19.97
CA GLY A 379 -3.85 -9.11 -19.16
C GLY A 379 -4.82 -7.98 -19.45
N GLN A 380 -5.25 -7.82 -20.68
CA GLN A 380 -6.26 -6.82 -21.04
C GLN A 380 -7.60 -7.10 -20.36
N HIS A 381 -8.09 -8.35 -20.38
CA HIS A 381 -9.32 -8.72 -19.69
C HIS A 381 -9.23 -8.50 -18.18
N ALA A 382 -8.07 -8.77 -17.58
CA ALA A 382 -7.83 -8.52 -16.16
C ALA A 382 -7.96 -7.04 -15.81
N PHE A 383 -7.45 -6.14 -16.66
CA PHE A 383 -7.57 -4.70 -16.46
C PHE A 383 -8.96 -4.15 -16.81
N TYR A 384 -9.65 -4.69 -17.82
CA TYR A 384 -11.06 -4.34 -18.09
C TYR A 384 -11.97 -4.74 -16.91
N LEU A 385 -11.65 -5.83 -16.19
CA LEU A 385 -12.41 -6.25 -15.03
C LEU A 385 -12.46 -5.16 -13.94
N THR A 386 -11.46 -4.28 -13.88
CA THR A 386 -11.44 -3.17 -12.90
C THR A 386 -12.62 -2.21 -13.05
N LEU A 387 -13.27 -2.18 -14.21
CA LEU A 387 -14.50 -1.40 -14.42
C LEU A 387 -15.63 -1.83 -13.50
N VAL A 388 -15.73 -3.14 -13.18
CA VAL A 388 -16.79 -3.66 -12.30
C VAL A 388 -16.68 -3.06 -10.90
N PRO A 389 -15.55 -3.18 -10.18
CA PRO A 389 -15.42 -2.56 -8.85
C PRO A 389 -15.43 -1.03 -8.93
N ILE A 390 -15.03 -0.38 -10.02
CA ILE A 390 -15.18 1.08 -10.22
C ILE A 390 -16.66 1.47 -10.23
N CYS A 391 -17.51 0.76 -10.98
CA CYS A 391 -18.94 1.00 -11.02
C CYS A 391 -19.61 0.75 -9.66
N LEU A 392 -19.22 -0.35 -8.97
CA LEU A 392 -19.70 -0.65 -7.62
C LEU A 392 -19.29 0.42 -6.62
N LEU A 393 -18.06 0.92 -6.72
CA LEU A 393 -17.55 1.98 -5.84
C LEU A 393 -18.29 3.30 -6.10
N LEU A 394 -18.60 3.62 -7.35
CA LEU A 394 -19.39 4.80 -7.72
C LEU A 394 -20.80 4.74 -7.11
N ALA A 395 -21.46 3.58 -7.19
CA ALA A 395 -22.75 3.35 -6.54
C ALA A 395 -22.65 3.46 -5.01
N SER A 396 -21.63 2.84 -4.42
CA SER A 396 -21.38 2.83 -2.99
C SER A 396 -21.10 4.25 -2.44
N VAL A 397 -20.26 5.06 -3.10
CA VAL A 397 -19.97 6.45 -2.73
C VAL A 397 -21.22 7.33 -2.83
N THR A 398 -22.07 7.10 -3.84
CA THR A 398 -23.34 7.83 -4.00
C THR A 398 -24.30 7.50 -2.86
N LEU A 399 -24.40 6.24 -2.47
CA LEU A 399 -25.22 5.81 -1.35
C LEU A 399 -24.68 6.34 -0.02
N PHE A 400 -23.35 6.31 0.15
CA PHE A 400 -22.65 6.85 1.32
C PHE A 400 -22.96 8.35 1.52
N LYS A 401 -22.93 9.14 0.42
CA LYS A 401 -23.31 10.56 0.48
C LYS A 401 -24.74 10.76 0.97
N LYS A 402 -25.72 9.99 0.43
CA LYS A 402 -27.12 10.11 0.88
C LYS A 402 -27.25 9.85 2.39
N MET A 403 -26.59 8.80 2.89
CA MET A 403 -26.67 8.44 4.31
C MET A 403 -25.97 9.44 5.23
N THR A 404 -24.85 10.04 4.80
CA THR A 404 -24.17 11.09 5.58
C THR A 404 -25.01 12.37 5.67
N LEU A 405 -25.76 12.73 4.64
CA LEU A 405 -26.68 13.86 4.65
C LEU A 405 -27.85 13.60 5.62
N ASP A 406 -28.41 12.40 5.64
CA ASP A 406 -29.50 12.03 6.54
C ASP A 406 -29.09 12.09 8.02
N VAL A 407 -27.85 11.70 8.33
CA VAL A 407 -27.29 11.79 9.70
C VAL A 407 -27.11 13.24 10.14
N SER A 408 -26.57 14.10 9.26
CA SER A 408 -26.38 15.52 9.58
C SER A 408 -27.68 16.27 9.79
N VAL A 409 -28.74 15.96 9.02
CA VAL A 409 -30.09 16.55 9.18
C VAL A 409 -30.75 16.11 10.50
N LYS A 410 -30.49 14.86 10.95
CA LYS A 410 -31.02 14.39 12.24
C LYS A 410 -30.32 15.03 13.44
N GLN A 411 -29.04 15.33 13.36
CA GLN A 411 -28.27 16.00 14.42
C GLN A 411 -28.64 17.48 14.57
N VAL A 412 -29.05 18.15 13.51
CA VAL A 412 -29.51 19.56 13.56
C VAL A 412 -30.95 19.70 14.13
N LYS A 413 -31.74 18.61 14.12
CA LYS A 413 -33.11 18.59 14.63
C LYS A 413 -33.24 18.16 16.11
N GLN A 414 -32.16 17.76 16.75
CA GLN A 414 -32.03 17.48 18.18
C GLN A 414 -31.32 18.65 18.89
#